data_97d33cde71705ee094a7b24ae9f6b416
#
_entry.id   97d33cde71705ee094a7b24ae9f6b416
#
_cell.length_a   1.000
_cell.length_b   1.000
_cell.length_c   1.000
_cell.angle_alpha   90.00
_cell.angle_beta   90.00
_cell.angle_gamma   90.00
#
_symmetry.space_group_name_H-M   'P 1'
#
loop_
_entity.id
_entity.type
_entity.pdbx_description
1 polymer ?
#
loop_
_entity_poly.entity_id
_entity_poly.type
_entity_poly.pdbx_seq_one_letter_code
_entity_poly.pdbx_strand_id
1 'polypeptide(L)'
;MADGALDGFRAAGRMLWEAGLVSSHGGNISVRLPDGGLLVTRTGAMLGRLGEGDLVTVTADGSSGGEPSMDTALHRAVYEVSGAQAVLHAHPRHAIALSLAMDVIEPADAEGRLRLGAVPVVEAERVAEALRDAPIVMARGHGSYARGDDLWQALQWTSVLEESAQVLWLLRAMGKA
;
A
#
# COMPACT_ATOMS: atom_id res chain seq x y z
N MET A 1 9.80 2.56 22.39
CA MET A 1 9.06 1.81 21.35
C MET A 1 8.42 2.75 20.31
N ALA A 2 7.96 3.94 20.68
CA ALA A 2 7.38 4.89 19.71
C ALA A 2 8.40 5.48 18.71
N ASP A 3 9.61 5.78 19.17
CA ASP A 3 10.65 6.41 18.32
C ASP A 3 11.07 5.51 17.14
N GLY A 4 11.27 4.21 17.37
CA GLY A 4 11.65 3.30 16.29
C GLY A 4 10.56 3.06 15.25
N ALA A 5 9.27 3.13 15.64
CA ALA A 5 8.16 3.00 14.71
C ALA A 5 8.08 4.24 13.80
N LEU A 6 8.20 5.46 14.37
CA LEU A 6 8.17 6.70 13.60
C LEU A 6 9.30 6.75 12.57
N ASP A 7 10.49 6.30 12.91
CA ASP A 7 11.63 6.26 11.98
C ASP A 7 11.37 5.31 10.80
N GLY A 8 10.74 4.16 11.05
CA GLY A 8 10.30 3.24 9.99
C GLY A 8 9.27 3.89 9.05
N PHE A 9 8.26 4.55 9.60
CA PHE A 9 7.25 5.27 8.80
C PHE A 9 7.88 6.41 8.00
N ARG A 10 8.78 7.19 8.60
CA ARG A 10 9.52 8.28 7.91
C ARG A 10 10.34 7.76 6.75
N ALA A 11 11.08 6.68 6.96
CA ALA A 11 11.92 6.11 5.92
C ALA A 11 11.09 5.54 4.77
N ALA A 12 10.07 4.74 5.06
CA ALA A 12 9.17 4.19 4.04
C ALA A 12 8.40 5.29 3.29
N GLY A 13 7.83 6.25 4.00
CA GLY A 13 7.11 7.38 3.41
C GLY A 13 8.00 8.23 2.51
N ARG A 14 9.25 8.46 2.90
CA ARG A 14 10.24 9.15 2.06
C ARG A 14 10.55 8.38 0.79
N MET A 15 10.78 7.07 0.89
CA MET A 15 11.03 6.21 -0.27
C MET A 15 9.86 6.21 -1.25
N LEU A 16 8.62 6.15 -0.75
CA LEU A 16 7.42 6.26 -1.59
C LEU A 16 7.35 7.60 -2.33
N TRP A 17 7.65 8.70 -1.62
CA TRP A 17 7.66 10.03 -2.21
C TRP A 17 8.77 10.19 -3.27
N GLU A 18 10.00 9.78 -2.95
CA GLU A 18 11.15 9.88 -3.85
C GLU A 18 10.97 9.01 -5.09
N ALA A 19 10.35 7.85 -4.97
CA ALA A 19 10.00 6.97 -6.08
C ALA A 19 8.76 7.43 -6.89
N GLY A 20 8.09 8.51 -6.48
CA GLY A 20 6.88 9.02 -7.14
C GLY A 20 5.66 8.11 -7.02
N LEU A 21 5.65 7.23 -6.01
CA LEU A 21 4.56 6.29 -5.72
C LEU A 21 3.40 6.93 -4.94
N VAL A 22 3.59 8.14 -4.43
CA VAL A 22 2.56 8.96 -3.78
C VAL A 22 2.66 10.41 -4.21
N SER A 23 1.53 11.12 -4.16
CA SER A 23 1.48 12.58 -4.26
C SER A 23 1.82 13.22 -2.91
N SER A 24 1.76 14.56 -2.81
CA SER A 24 2.07 15.27 -1.56
C SER A 24 1.28 14.78 -0.35
N HIS A 25 0.00 14.43 -0.53
CA HIS A 25 -0.92 14.02 0.53
C HIS A 25 -1.62 12.68 0.22
N GLY A 26 -1.17 11.99 -0.83
CA GLY A 26 -1.73 10.71 -1.22
C GLY A 26 -1.06 9.54 -0.49
N GLY A 27 -1.81 8.43 -0.39
CA GLY A 27 -1.34 7.24 0.27
C GLY A 27 -1.40 7.30 1.80
N ASN A 28 -1.25 6.17 2.42
CA ASN A 28 -1.21 6.03 3.87
C ASN A 28 -0.55 4.71 4.27
N ILE A 29 -0.13 4.63 5.51
CA ILE A 29 0.61 3.50 6.05
C ILE A 29 0.06 3.16 7.43
N SER A 30 -0.06 1.87 7.73
CA SER A 30 -0.30 1.42 9.09
C SER A 30 0.53 0.20 9.47
N VAL A 31 0.71 0.01 10.77
CA VAL A 31 1.23 -1.23 11.35
C VAL A 31 0.29 -1.71 12.45
N ARG A 32 0.19 -3.03 12.59
CA ARG A 32 -0.59 -3.67 13.65
C ARG A 32 0.17 -3.60 14.97
N LEU A 33 -0.55 -3.28 16.04
CA LEU A 33 -0.01 -3.26 17.40
C LEU A 33 -0.26 -4.59 18.12
N PRO A 34 0.58 -4.96 19.10
CA PRO A 34 0.44 -6.22 19.84
C PRO A 34 -0.89 -6.37 20.58
N ASP A 35 -1.53 -5.26 20.96
CA ASP A 35 -2.83 -5.22 21.63
C ASP A 35 -4.03 -5.33 20.68
N GLY A 36 -3.77 -5.53 19.37
CA GLY A 36 -4.79 -5.57 18.32
C GLY A 36 -5.21 -4.20 17.79
N GLY A 37 -4.64 -3.12 18.30
CA GLY A 37 -4.77 -1.78 17.75
C GLY A 37 -3.93 -1.57 16.49
N LEU A 38 -3.95 -0.37 15.97
CA LEU A 38 -3.17 0.08 14.80
C LEU A 38 -2.41 1.36 15.13
N LEU A 39 -1.19 1.48 14.60
CA LEU A 39 -0.54 2.76 14.42
C LEU A 39 -0.68 3.13 12.94
N VAL A 40 -1.28 4.26 12.62
CA VAL A 40 -1.61 4.65 11.25
C VAL A 40 -1.28 6.13 11.01
N THR A 41 -0.92 6.49 9.79
CA THR A 41 -0.77 7.89 9.40
C THR A 41 -2.12 8.60 9.49
N ARG A 42 -2.12 9.85 9.97
CA ARG A 42 -3.36 10.65 10.05
C ARG A 42 -3.87 11.06 8.67
N THR A 43 -5.12 11.46 8.60
CA THR A 43 -5.69 12.13 7.42
C THR A 43 -4.86 13.35 7.05
N GLY A 44 -4.53 13.47 5.75
CA GLY A 44 -3.76 14.59 5.22
C GLY A 44 -2.28 14.61 5.64
N ALA A 45 -1.72 13.52 6.15
CA ALA A 45 -0.29 13.43 6.38
C ALA A 45 0.49 13.47 5.06
N MET A 46 1.65 14.09 5.06
CA MET A 46 2.58 14.08 3.93
C MET A 46 3.60 12.96 4.13
N LEU A 47 3.43 11.81 3.46
CA LEU A 47 4.30 10.64 3.67
C LEU A 47 5.79 10.95 3.49
N GLY A 48 6.13 11.84 2.56
CA GLY A 48 7.53 12.27 2.35
C GLY A 48 8.12 13.13 3.47
N ARG A 49 7.32 13.57 4.47
CA ARG A 49 7.73 14.52 5.53
C ARG A 49 7.07 14.24 6.88
N LEU A 50 6.88 12.99 7.24
CA LEU A 50 6.21 12.61 8.49
C LEU A 50 6.92 13.17 9.74
N GLY A 51 6.13 13.78 10.62
CA GLY A 51 6.50 14.26 11.95
C GLY A 51 5.84 13.46 13.06
N GLU A 52 6.15 13.78 14.32
CA GLU A 52 5.59 13.10 15.50
C GLU A 52 4.06 13.15 15.57
N GLY A 53 3.45 14.25 15.11
CA GLY A 53 1.98 14.42 15.09
C GLY A 53 1.27 13.77 13.90
N ASP A 54 1.99 13.10 13.00
CA ASP A 54 1.41 12.50 11.80
C ASP A 54 1.02 11.02 11.98
N LEU A 55 1.28 10.43 13.15
CA LEU A 55 0.87 9.07 13.48
C LEU A 55 -0.21 9.08 14.56
N VAL A 56 -1.24 8.27 14.35
CA VAL A 56 -2.38 8.13 15.26
C VAL A 56 -2.48 6.67 15.70
N THR A 57 -2.57 6.44 16.99
CA THR A 57 -2.92 5.14 17.54
C THR A 57 -4.45 4.97 17.50
N VAL A 58 -4.91 3.88 16.91
CA VAL A 58 -6.29 3.44 16.92
C VAL A 58 -6.38 2.15 17.73
N THR A 59 -7.07 2.17 18.84
CA THR A 59 -7.21 1.02 19.75
C THR A 59 -8.04 -0.12 19.12
N ALA A 60 -8.00 -1.30 19.71
CA ALA A 60 -8.72 -2.45 19.20
C ALA A 60 -10.25 -2.22 19.11
N ASP A 61 -10.82 -1.42 20.01
CA ASP A 61 -12.25 -1.03 19.99
C ASP A 61 -12.58 0.08 18.97
N GLY A 62 -11.58 0.60 18.24
CA GLY A 62 -11.76 1.64 17.24
C GLY A 62 -11.62 3.07 17.75
N SER A 63 -11.39 3.29 19.05
CA SER A 63 -11.15 4.62 19.59
C SER A 63 -9.82 5.17 19.10
N SER A 64 -9.72 6.49 18.89
CA SER A 64 -8.47 7.13 18.47
C SER A 64 -8.26 8.47 19.18
N GLY A 65 -6.99 8.83 19.39
CA GLY A 65 -6.61 10.12 19.99
C GLY A 65 -6.45 11.26 18.96
N GLY A 66 -6.87 11.07 17.70
CA GLY A 66 -6.72 12.01 16.61
C GLY A 66 -7.56 11.62 15.40
N GLU A 67 -7.28 12.20 14.24
CA GLU A 67 -7.93 11.89 12.97
C GLU A 67 -7.10 10.88 12.16
N PRO A 68 -7.31 9.56 12.32
CA PRO A 68 -6.59 8.56 11.55
C PRO A 68 -6.96 8.65 10.06
N SER A 69 -6.15 8.08 9.18
CA SER A 69 -6.46 7.97 7.76
C SER A 69 -7.89 7.48 7.51
N MET A 70 -8.55 8.02 6.49
CA MET A 70 -9.88 7.56 6.05
C MET A 70 -9.89 6.07 5.70
N ASP A 71 -8.75 5.50 5.30
CA ASP A 71 -8.60 4.08 4.96
C ASP A 71 -8.43 3.17 6.20
N THR A 72 -8.47 3.71 7.42
CA THR A 72 -8.24 2.94 8.64
C THR A 72 -9.17 1.73 8.77
N ALA A 73 -10.44 1.88 8.39
CA ALA A 73 -11.40 0.78 8.41
C ALA A 73 -11.00 -0.33 7.42
N LEU A 74 -10.53 0.03 6.22
CA LEU A 74 -10.03 -0.91 5.24
C LEU A 74 -8.75 -1.61 5.73
N HIS A 75 -7.79 -0.88 6.30
CA HIS A 75 -6.58 -1.48 6.87
C HIS A 75 -6.92 -2.48 7.98
N ARG A 76 -7.87 -2.14 8.85
CA ARG A 76 -8.36 -3.06 9.89
C ARG A 76 -8.93 -4.34 9.27
N ALA A 77 -9.79 -4.21 8.26
CA ALA A 77 -10.36 -5.36 7.57
C ALA A 77 -9.27 -6.26 6.93
N VAL A 78 -8.20 -5.67 6.38
CA VAL A 78 -7.05 -6.44 5.87
C VAL A 78 -6.38 -7.22 6.99
N TYR A 79 -6.16 -6.62 8.17
CA TYR A 79 -5.56 -7.33 9.31
C TYR A 79 -6.45 -8.46 9.83
N GLU A 80 -7.77 -8.33 9.73
CA GLU A 80 -8.72 -9.37 10.16
C GLU A 80 -8.73 -10.59 9.23
N VAL A 81 -8.56 -10.37 7.91
CA VAL A 81 -8.62 -11.45 6.92
C VAL A 81 -7.26 -12.07 6.62
N SER A 82 -6.18 -11.46 7.07
CA SER A 82 -4.81 -11.89 6.82
C SER A 82 -3.96 -11.87 8.09
N GLY A 83 -2.79 -12.52 8.06
CA GLY A 83 -1.80 -12.46 9.13
C GLY A 83 -0.89 -11.24 9.08
N ALA A 84 -1.19 -10.24 8.25
CA ALA A 84 -0.32 -9.09 8.01
C ALA A 84 -0.02 -8.29 9.27
N GLN A 85 1.16 -7.69 9.31
CA GLN A 85 1.59 -6.76 10.36
C GLN A 85 1.72 -5.32 9.86
N ALA A 86 1.71 -5.11 8.55
CA ALA A 86 1.70 -3.79 7.93
C ALA A 86 0.77 -3.76 6.71
N VAL A 87 0.17 -2.60 6.48
CA VAL A 87 -0.59 -2.27 5.26
C VAL A 87 -0.13 -0.93 4.74
N LEU A 88 0.09 -0.87 3.43
CA LEU A 88 0.55 0.31 2.72
C LEU A 88 -0.36 0.58 1.52
N HIS A 89 -0.90 1.79 1.46
CA HIS A 89 -1.64 2.31 0.30
C HIS A 89 -0.80 3.34 -0.44
N ALA A 90 -0.69 3.18 -1.76
CA ALA A 90 0.07 4.06 -2.63
C ALA A 90 -0.62 4.28 -3.98
N HIS A 91 -0.12 5.24 -4.75
CA HIS A 91 -0.67 5.62 -6.05
C HIS A 91 0.34 5.41 -7.20
N PRO A 92 0.77 4.16 -7.47
CA PRO A 92 1.71 3.82 -8.55
C PRO A 92 1.05 4.12 -9.91
N ARG A 93 1.57 5.10 -10.64
CA ARG A 93 0.87 5.72 -11.78
C ARG A 93 0.69 4.79 -12.97
N HIS A 94 1.71 3.95 -13.28
CA HIS A 94 1.60 3.01 -14.38
C HIS A 94 0.64 1.86 -14.03
N ALA A 95 0.71 1.37 -12.79
CA ALA A 95 -0.23 0.35 -12.32
C ALA A 95 -1.67 0.88 -12.27
N ILE A 96 -1.90 2.15 -11.87
CA ILE A 96 -3.21 2.79 -11.95
C ILE A 96 -3.71 2.82 -13.39
N ALA A 97 -2.89 3.25 -14.35
CA ALA A 97 -3.27 3.30 -15.75
C ALA A 97 -3.63 1.90 -16.29
N LEU A 98 -2.85 0.88 -15.95
CA LEU A 98 -3.16 -0.51 -16.33
C LEU A 98 -4.45 -1.01 -15.68
N SER A 99 -4.72 -0.66 -14.43
CA SER A 99 -5.93 -1.08 -13.71
C SER A 99 -7.23 -0.58 -14.31
N LEU A 100 -7.19 0.50 -15.09
CA LEU A 100 -8.35 1.01 -15.85
C LEU A 100 -8.67 0.17 -17.08
N ALA A 101 -7.73 -0.64 -17.56
CA ALA A 101 -7.85 -1.41 -18.80
C ALA A 101 -7.79 -2.93 -18.58
N MET A 102 -7.47 -3.40 -17.39
CA MET A 102 -7.22 -4.81 -17.09
C MET A 102 -7.88 -5.21 -15.78
N ASP A 103 -8.32 -6.46 -15.69
CA ASP A 103 -8.82 -7.06 -14.44
C ASP A 103 -7.72 -7.75 -13.63
N VAL A 104 -6.58 -8.02 -14.26
CA VAL A 104 -5.39 -8.59 -13.64
C VAL A 104 -4.15 -7.96 -14.29
N ILE A 105 -3.18 -7.56 -13.49
CA ILE A 105 -1.86 -7.13 -13.98
C ILE A 105 -0.92 -8.33 -13.86
N GLU A 106 -0.52 -8.88 -14.99
CA GLU A 106 0.45 -9.99 -15.07
C GLU A 106 1.83 -9.41 -15.41
N PRO A 107 2.80 -9.41 -14.47
CA PRO A 107 4.16 -8.94 -14.74
C PRO A 107 4.80 -9.66 -15.90
N ALA A 108 5.44 -8.92 -16.80
CA ALA A 108 6.23 -9.49 -17.91
C ALA A 108 7.69 -9.75 -17.51
N ASP A 109 8.17 -9.02 -16.51
CA ASP A 109 9.54 -9.12 -16.00
C ASP A 109 9.72 -10.26 -14.99
N ALA A 110 10.97 -10.65 -14.76
CA ALA A 110 11.30 -11.78 -13.89
C ALA A 110 11.01 -11.50 -12.41
N GLU A 111 11.32 -10.29 -11.94
CA GLU A 111 11.13 -9.91 -10.53
C GLU A 111 9.64 -9.85 -10.17
N GLY A 112 8.83 -9.22 -11.00
CA GLY A 112 7.39 -9.16 -10.80
C GLY A 112 6.75 -10.55 -10.80
N ARG A 113 7.12 -11.42 -11.74
CA ARG A 113 6.63 -12.81 -11.77
C ARG A 113 7.00 -13.59 -10.52
N LEU A 114 8.23 -13.44 -10.05
CA LEU A 114 8.73 -14.16 -8.88
C LEU A 114 8.09 -13.67 -7.58
N ARG A 115 7.92 -12.35 -7.44
CA ARG A 115 7.52 -11.72 -6.18
C ARG A 115 6.02 -11.54 -6.02
N LEU A 116 5.34 -11.17 -7.10
CA LEU A 116 3.93 -10.78 -7.05
C LEU A 116 3.03 -11.83 -7.71
N GLY A 117 3.50 -12.49 -8.77
CA GLY A 117 2.61 -13.25 -9.63
C GLY A 117 1.58 -12.36 -10.32
N ALA A 118 0.37 -12.86 -10.50
CA ALA A 118 -0.75 -12.10 -11.02
C ALA A 118 -1.32 -11.16 -9.95
N VAL A 119 -1.40 -9.86 -10.23
CA VAL A 119 -1.91 -8.85 -9.29
C VAL A 119 -3.37 -8.55 -9.63
N PRO A 120 -4.32 -8.87 -8.73
CA PRO A 120 -5.73 -8.62 -8.97
C PRO A 120 -6.04 -7.12 -9.04
N VAL A 121 -6.94 -6.75 -9.96
CA VAL A 121 -7.57 -5.44 -10.00
C VAL A 121 -9.02 -5.60 -9.54
N VAL A 122 -9.40 -4.90 -8.49
CA VAL A 122 -10.70 -5.07 -7.83
C VAL A 122 -11.35 -3.71 -7.57
N GLU A 123 -12.65 -3.71 -7.34
CA GLU A 123 -13.34 -2.54 -6.81
C GLU A 123 -12.96 -2.32 -5.33
N ALA A 124 -13.07 -1.07 -4.86
CA ALA A 124 -12.56 -0.66 -3.54
C ALA A 124 -13.10 -1.53 -2.39
N GLU A 125 -14.36 -1.94 -2.46
CA GLU A 125 -15.03 -2.75 -1.43
C GLU A 125 -14.47 -4.18 -1.32
N ARG A 126 -13.79 -4.65 -2.36
CA ARG A 126 -13.21 -6.00 -2.42
C ARG A 126 -11.73 -6.07 -2.09
N VAL A 127 -11.09 -4.94 -1.81
CA VAL A 127 -9.65 -4.86 -1.54
C VAL A 127 -9.24 -5.76 -0.37
N ALA A 128 -9.93 -5.69 0.76
CA ALA A 128 -9.59 -6.51 1.92
C ALA A 128 -9.75 -8.00 1.65
N GLU A 129 -10.83 -8.40 0.96
CA GLU A 129 -11.06 -9.80 0.58
C GLU A 129 -9.94 -10.32 -0.33
N ALA A 130 -9.57 -9.56 -1.36
CA ALA A 130 -8.53 -9.95 -2.31
C ALA A 130 -7.14 -10.03 -1.66
N LEU A 131 -6.85 -9.18 -0.66
CA LEU A 131 -5.61 -9.23 0.11
C LEU A 131 -5.52 -10.42 1.06
N ARG A 132 -6.54 -11.27 1.19
CA ARG A 132 -6.43 -12.56 1.88
C ARG A 132 -5.40 -13.46 1.18
N ASP A 133 -5.46 -13.52 -0.14
CA ASP A 133 -4.70 -14.48 -0.95
C ASP A 133 -3.54 -13.83 -1.73
N ALA A 134 -3.62 -12.52 -1.99
CA ALA A 134 -2.60 -11.75 -2.70
C ALA A 134 -1.79 -10.85 -1.76
N PRO A 135 -0.48 -10.65 -1.99
CA PRO A 135 0.33 -9.72 -1.20
C PRO A 135 0.03 -8.25 -1.51
N ILE A 136 -0.46 -7.98 -2.72
CA ILE A 136 -0.80 -6.65 -3.22
C ILE A 136 -1.98 -6.74 -4.19
N VAL A 137 -2.84 -5.74 -4.19
CA VAL A 137 -3.95 -5.60 -5.14
C VAL A 137 -4.04 -4.17 -5.64
N MET A 138 -4.67 -3.97 -6.79
CA MET A 138 -5.05 -2.65 -7.29
C MET A 138 -6.53 -2.40 -7.03
N ALA A 139 -6.85 -1.32 -6.33
CA ALA A 139 -8.18 -0.72 -6.39
C ALA A 139 -8.29 0.02 -7.73
N ARG A 140 -9.26 -0.37 -8.56
CA ARG A 140 -9.40 0.09 -9.95
C ARG A 140 -9.38 1.60 -10.06
N GLY A 141 -8.44 2.13 -10.83
CA GLY A 141 -8.30 3.57 -11.09
C GLY A 141 -7.92 4.43 -9.89
N HIS A 142 -7.62 3.81 -8.72
CA HIS A 142 -7.31 4.54 -7.49
C HIS A 142 -5.85 4.36 -7.07
N GLY A 143 -5.45 3.15 -6.70
CA GLY A 143 -4.11 2.88 -6.19
C GLY A 143 -3.92 1.44 -5.74
N SER A 144 -2.73 1.13 -5.26
CA SER A 144 -2.39 -0.17 -4.73
C SER A 144 -2.60 -0.24 -3.22
N TYR A 145 -2.98 -1.42 -2.74
CA TYR A 145 -2.92 -1.80 -1.33
C TYR A 145 -2.04 -3.03 -1.20
N ALA A 146 -0.98 -2.91 -0.41
CA ALA A 146 -0.04 -3.98 -0.13
C ALA A 146 -0.10 -4.36 1.34
N ARG A 147 -0.05 -5.66 1.63
CA ARG A 147 0.10 -6.20 2.98
C ARG A 147 1.46 -6.85 3.14
N GLY A 148 2.01 -6.83 4.34
CA GLY A 148 3.31 -7.44 4.62
C GLY A 148 3.44 -7.92 6.07
N ASP A 149 4.44 -8.76 6.31
CA ASP A 149 4.87 -9.17 7.65
C ASP A 149 5.53 -8.02 8.39
N ASP A 150 5.96 -7.02 7.65
CA ASP A 150 6.44 -5.73 8.12
C ASP A 150 6.23 -4.64 7.06
N LEU A 151 6.58 -3.42 7.41
CA LEU A 151 6.46 -2.25 6.55
C LEU A 151 7.35 -2.33 5.29
N TRP A 152 8.52 -2.93 5.42
CA TRP A 152 9.48 -3.04 4.31
C TRP A 152 9.01 -4.02 3.25
N GLN A 153 8.37 -5.10 3.65
CA GLN A 153 7.77 -6.06 2.73
C GLN A 153 6.60 -5.43 1.96
N ALA A 154 5.70 -4.68 2.64
CA ALA A 154 4.62 -3.97 1.97
C ALA A 154 5.15 -2.92 0.97
N LEU A 155 6.23 -2.20 1.32
CA LEU A 155 6.92 -1.27 0.44
C LEU A 155 7.54 -1.98 -0.76
N GLN A 156 8.16 -3.13 -0.55
CA GLN A 156 8.75 -3.95 -1.64
C GLN A 156 7.69 -4.32 -2.67
N TRP A 157 6.53 -4.85 -2.23
CA TRP A 157 5.45 -5.21 -3.16
C TRP A 157 4.99 -4.02 -3.99
N THR A 158 4.83 -2.86 -3.35
CA THR A 158 4.41 -1.63 -4.02
C THR A 158 5.43 -1.16 -5.06
N SER A 159 6.71 -1.21 -4.73
CA SER A 159 7.80 -0.82 -5.63
C SER A 159 7.91 -1.77 -6.83
N VAL A 160 7.88 -3.09 -6.57
CA VAL A 160 7.95 -4.11 -7.65
C VAL A 160 6.74 -4.01 -8.57
N LEU A 161 5.54 -3.74 -8.04
CA LEU A 161 4.34 -3.55 -8.87
C LEU A 161 4.50 -2.40 -9.86
N GLU A 162 4.97 -1.24 -9.41
CA GLU A 162 5.12 -0.09 -10.30
C GLU A 162 6.21 -0.34 -11.34
N GLU A 163 7.34 -0.95 -10.96
CA GLU A 163 8.41 -1.32 -11.90
C GLU A 163 7.89 -2.27 -12.98
N SER A 164 7.18 -3.32 -12.60
CA SER A 164 6.55 -4.27 -13.54
C SER A 164 5.50 -3.59 -14.43
N ALA A 165 4.71 -2.67 -13.86
CA ALA A 165 3.72 -1.90 -14.61
C ALA A 165 4.38 -0.97 -15.65
N GLN A 166 5.53 -0.36 -15.32
CA GLN A 166 6.32 0.42 -16.27
C GLN A 166 6.84 -0.44 -17.41
N VAL A 167 7.35 -1.63 -17.12
CA VAL A 167 7.80 -2.59 -18.15
C VAL A 167 6.64 -2.97 -19.08
N LEU A 168 5.48 -3.30 -18.53
CA LEU A 168 4.29 -3.61 -19.33
C LEU A 168 3.86 -2.43 -20.20
N TRP A 169 3.87 -1.21 -19.66
CA TRP A 169 3.54 -0.02 -20.41
C TRP A 169 4.50 0.21 -21.58
N LEU A 170 5.82 0.04 -21.34
CA LEU A 170 6.83 0.16 -22.40
C LEU A 170 6.65 -0.91 -23.49
N LEU A 171 6.37 -2.17 -23.13
CA LEU A 171 6.12 -3.24 -24.10
C LEU A 171 4.90 -2.92 -24.97
N ARG A 172 3.83 -2.40 -24.38
CA ARG A 172 2.64 -1.97 -25.13
C ARG A 172 2.92 -0.81 -26.07
N ALA A 173 3.68 0.18 -25.59
CA ALA A 173 4.11 1.31 -26.44
C ALA A 173 4.95 0.86 -27.63
N MET A 174 5.67 -0.26 -27.49
CA MET A 174 6.44 -0.90 -28.56
C MET A 174 5.61 -1.85 -29.45
N GLY A 175 4.33 -2.04 -29.18
CA GLY A 175 3.48 -3.00 -29.88
C GLY A 175 3.83 -4.47 -29.60
N LYS A 176 4.39 -4.77 -28.42
CA LYS A 176 4.89 -6.11 -28.03
C LYS A 176 4.10 -6.76 -26.87
N ALA A 177 3.02 -6.16 -26.40
CA ALA A 177 2.19 -6.69 -25.31
C ALA A 177 0.69 -6.48 -25.61
#